data_3cb96d7c06eae679acd858151fe6ca58
#
_entry.id   3cb96d7c06eae679acd858151fe6ca58
#
_cell.length_a   1.000
_cell.length_b   1.000
_cell.length_c   1.000
_cell.angle_alpha   90.00
_cell.angle_beta   90.00
_cell.angle_gamma   90.00
#
_symmetry.space_group_name_H-M   'P 1'
#
loop_
_entity.id
_entity.type
_entity.pdbx_description
1 polymer ?
#
loop_
_entity_poly.entity_id
_entity_poly.type
_entity_poly.pdbx_seq_one_letter_code
_entity_poly.pdbx_strand_id
1 'polypeptide(L)'
;MSDHPGFVLIHGAWHGAATWSKLLPLLRAQGFVAESIDLPGAGKNALWPDHFDDHPSPNAAVTQAERTRAVLALVDDVAAASNGKVVLVGHSLGGLTVSAVTEAAASKIAAAVYLCAFLLPPRVPALSMIQDPIMQDALVPTLLLGDPAKTGALRIDVRSQSDATQRRLKETFYGDVSEADFRALLPFLHCDEPLQVALEPSPVTTARFGRVIRHYIRCRDDRAIPLAGQNAMIERTDRALGSVTHIADLVASHSPFLSQPAALAALLTSLI
;
A
#
# COMPACT_ATOMS: atom_id res chain seq x y z
N MET A 1 28.83 -2.97 -0.59
CA MET A 1 27.48 -3.54 -0.78
C MET A 1 27.00 -4.04 0.58
N SER A 2 25.74 -3.88 0.93
CA SER A 2 25.18 -4.41 2.18
C SER A 2 25.11 -5.93 2.10
N ASP A 3 25.38 -6.64 3.20
CA ASP A 3 25.24 -8.10 3.29
C ASP A 3 23.76 -8.55 3.42
N HIS A 4 22.85 -7.60 3.59
CA HIS A 4 21.41 -7.81 3.74
C HIS A 4 20.63 -7.42 2.49
N PRO A 5 19.41 -7.95 2.28
CA PRO A 5 18.53 -7.47 1.22
C PRO A 5 18.18 -6.00 1.44
N GLY A 6 17.94 -5.27 0.35
CA GLY A 6 17.46 -3.91 0.44
C GLY A 6 15.93 -3.84 0.62
N PHE A 7 15.40 -2.72 1.08
CA PHE A 7 13.98 -2.47 1.20
C PHE A 7 13.47 -1.56 0.08
N VAL A 8 12.35 -1.93 -0.53
CA VAL A 8 11.56 -1.07 -1.41
C VAL A 8 10.18 -0.89 -0.80
N LEU A 9 9.83 0.37 -0.46
CA LEU A 9 8.60 0.72 0.24
C LEU A 9 7.59 1.33 -0.74
N ILE A 10 6.40 0.74 -0.82
CA ILE A 10 5.33 1.05 -1.77
C ILE A 10 4.11 1.55 -1.00
N HIS A 11 3.73 2.81 -1.25
CA HIS A 11 2.61 3.46 -0.57
C HIS A 11 1.24 2.97 -1.04
N GLY A 12 0.18 3.27 -0.28
CA GLY A 12 -1.22 2.99 -0.59
C GLY A 12 -1.89 4.08 -1.45
N ALA A 13 -3.21 3.92 -1.64
CA ALA A 13 -4.05 4.89 -2.33
C ALA A 13 -3.95 6.29 -1.70
N TRP A 14 -4.06 7.32 -2.51
CA TRP A 14 -4.01 8.75 -2.13
C TRP A 14 -2.71 9.23 -1.46
N HIS A 15 -1.71 8.38 -1.36
CA HIS A 15 -0.42 8.65 -0.73
C HIS A 15 0.70 8.80 -1.78
N GLY A 16 1.91 9.02 -1.28
CA GLY A 16 3.15 9.07 -2.06
C GLY A 16 4.35 8.62 -1.22
N ALA A 17 5.55 8.74 -1.75
CA ALA A 17 6.80 8.36 -1.08
C ALA A 17 7.01 9.08 0.27
N ALA A 18 6.48 10.30 0.44
CA ALA A 18 6.54 11.08 1.67
C ALA A 18 5.94 10.35 2.89
N THR A 19 5.01 9.42 2.66
CA THR A 19 4.45 8.52 3.68
C THR A 19 5.52 7.85 4.53
N TRP A 20 6.64 7.48 3.92
CA TRP A 20 7.72 6.72 4.55
C TRP A 20 8.81 7.59 5.21
N SER A 21 8.59 8.91 5.31
CA SER A 21 9.60 9.88 5.80
C SER A 21 10.15 9.58 7.19
N LYS A 22 9.35 8.97 8.09
CA LYS A 22 9.80 8.56 9.43
C LYS A 22 10.43 7.17 9.45
N LEU A 23 10.04 6.29 8.55
CA LEU A 23 10.50 4.89 8.54
C LEU A 23 11.85 4.73 7.80
N LEU A 24 11.99 5.35 6.63
CA LEU A 24 13.22 5.24 5.82
C LEU A 24 14.51 5.56 6.58
N PRO A 25 14.59 6.67 7.35
CA PRO A 25 15.79 6.98 8.13
C PRO A 25 16.13 5.89 9.16
N LEU A 26 15.12 5.25 9.74
CA LEU A 26 15.33 4.19 10.74
C LEU A 26 15.89 2.90 10.14
N LEU A 27 15.41 2.52 8.95
CA LEU A 27 15.98 1.38 8.22
C LEU A 27 17.41 1.65 7.76
N ARG A 28 17.66 2.85 7.22
CA ARG A 28 18.99 3.28 6.79
C ARG A 28 19.99 3.37 7.94
N ALA A 29 19.56 3.86 9.11
CA ALA A 29 20.39 3.91 10.32
C ALA A 29 20.80 2.52 10.83
N GLN A 30 20.06 1.46 10.48
CA GLN A 30 20.41 0.07 10.75
C GLN A 30 21.29 -0.57 9.65
N GLY A 31 21.76 0.21 8.67
CA GLY A 31 22.64 -0.24 7.61
C GLY A 31 21.96 -0.84 6.38
N PHE A 32 20.63 -0.79 6.30
CA PHE A 32 19.92 -1.28 5.12
C PHE A 32 19.89 -0.24 3.98
N VAL A 33 20.04 -0.71 2.77
CA VAL A 33 19.61 0.05 1.59
C VAL A 33 18.10 0.08 1.62
N ALA A 34 17.48 1.26 1.66
CA ALA A 34 16.03 1.40 1.75
C ALA A 34 15.57 2.59 0.91
N GLU A 35 14.65 2.34 -0.02
CA GLU A 35 14.11 3.32 -0.94
C GLU A 35 12.58 3.27 -1.00
N SER A 36 11.98 4.37 -1.41
CA SER A 36 10.54 4.48 -1.70
C SER A 36 10.32 5.21 -3.02
N ILE A 37 9.14 5.05 -3.59
CA ILE A 37 8.79 5.61 -4.89
C ILE A 37 7.43 6.30 -4.82
N ASP A 38 7.30 7.42 -5.55
CA ASP A 38 5.99 7.93 -5.94
C ASP A 38 5.51 7.14 -7.17
N LEU A 39 4.45 6.35 -6.99
CA LEU A 39 3.90 5.54 -8.08
C LEU A 39 3.34 6.42 -9.20
N PRO A 40 3.25 5.92 -10.45
CA PRO A 40 2.48 6.58 -11.50
C PRO A 40 1.08 6.95 -11.01
N GLY A 41 0.68 8.21 -11.24
CA GLY A 41 -0.61 8.77 -10.80
C GLY A 41 -0.72 9.02 -9.29
N ALA A 42 0.40 9.03 -8.55
CA ALA A 42 0.42 9.21 -7.10
C ALA A 42 1.59 10.07 -6.64
N GLY A 43 1.52 10.64 -5.43
CA GLY A 43 2.56 11.51 -4.87
C GLY A 43 2.90 12.67 -5.81
N LYS A 44 4.18 12.83 -6.15
CA LYS A 44 4.67 13.87 -7.09
C LYS A 44 4.23 13.64 -8.54
N ASN A 45 3.82 12.40 -8.85
CA ASN A 45 3.37 12.01 -10.19
C ASN A 45 1.84 12.13 -10.35
N ALA A 46 1.12 12.54 -9.30
CA ALA A 46 -0.31 12.77 -9.34
C ALA A 46 -0.63 14.13 -9.97
N LEU A 47 -1.61 14.14 -10.88
CA LEU A 47 -2.22 15.35 -11.39
C LEU A 47 -3.53 15.61 -10.65
N TRP A 48 -3.82 16.88 -10.36
CA TRP A 48 -5.06 17.29 -9.70
C TRP A 48 -6.16 17.52 -10.73
N PRO A 49 -7.42 17.11 -10.46
CA PRO A 49 -8.54 17.48 -11.32
C PRO A 49 -8.84 18.97 -11.18
N ASP A 50 -9.34 19.57 -12.26
CA ASP A 50 -9.75 20.98 -12.26
C ASP A 50 -10.94 21.23 -11.31
N HIS A 51 -11.80 20.23 -11.16
CA HIS A 51 -12.98 20.25 -10.29
C HIS A 51 -13.16 18.91 -9.56
N PHE A 52 -13.77 18.97 -8.36
CA PHE A 52 -13.97 17.80 -7.48
C PHE A 52 -15.29 17.04 -7.71
N ASP A 53 -16.18 17.56 -8.52
CA ASP A 53 -17.42 16.87 -8.91
C ASP A 53 -17.15 15.65 -9.84
N ASP A 54 -18.06 15.35 -10.74
CA ASP A 54 -17.96 14.19 -11.66
C ASP A 54 -16.95 14.39 -12.82
N HIS A 55 -16.01 15.36 -12.72
CA HIS A 55 -14.99 15.54 -13.76
C HIS A 55 -14.03 14.34 -13.81
N PRO A 56 -13.68 13.87 -15.01
CA PRO A 56 -12.71 12.79 -15.17
C PRO A 56 -11.38 13.10 -14.47
N SER A 57 -10.82 12.11 -13.82
CA SER A 57 -9.49 12.23 -13.23
C SER A 57 -8.42 12.31 -14.32
N PRO A 58 -7.47 13.25 -14.24
CA PRO A 58 -6.32 13.27 -15.14
C PRO A 58 -5.41 12.04 -14.96
N ASN A 59 -5.58 11.28 -13.86
CA ASN A 59 -4.83 10.06 -13.56
C ASN A 59 -5.61 8.78 -13.97
N ALA A 60 -6.81 8.88 -14.54
CA ALA A 60 -7.71 7.74 -14.79
C ALA A 60 -7.09 6.64 -15.67
N ALA A 61 -6.19 7.01 -16.59
CA ALA A 61 -5.55 6.06 -17.51
C ALA A 61 -4.37 5.29 -16.91
N VAL A 62 -3.96 5.60 -15.68
CA VAL A 62 -2.83 4.90 -15.02
C VAL A 62 -3.20 3.46 -14.70
N THR A 63 -2.32 2.53 -15.10
CA THR A 63 -2.50 1.08 -14.97
C THR A 63 -1.60 0.46 -13.90
N GLN A 64 -1.98 -0.72 -13.40
CA GLN A 64 -1.12 -1.51 -12.52
C GLN A 64 0.17 -1.94 -13.24
N ALA A 65 0.12 -2.17 -14.55
CA ALA A 65 1.30 -2.52 -15.35
C ALA A 65 2.34 -1.39 -15.36
N GLU A 66 1.92 -0.12 -15.43
CA GLU A 66 2.83 1.03 -15.35
C GLU A 66 3.47 1.14 -13.96
N ARG A 67 2.68 0.97 -12.89
CA ARG A 67 3.17 0.93 -11.50
C ARG A 67 4.17 -0.19 -11.30
N THR A 68 3.84 -1.39 -11.79
CA THR A 68 4.74 -2.55 -11.72
C THR A 68 6.07 -2.27 -12.39
N ARG A 69 6.07 -1.69 -13.60
CA ARG A 69 7.30 -1.38 -14.36
C ARG A 69 8.16 -0.36 -13.62
N ALA A 70 7.55 0.68 -13.05
CA ALA A 70 8.27 1.70 -12.29
C ALA A 70 8.96 1.09 -11.04
N VAL A 71 8.27 0.20 -10.32
CA VAL A 71 8.83 -0.46 -9.13
C VAL A 71 9.87 -1.51 -9.50
N LEU A 72 9.73 -2.22 -10.64
CA LEU A 72 10.77 -3.17 -11.10
C LEU A 72 12.10 -2.48 -11.36
N ALA A 73 12.10 -1.28 -11.93
CA ALA A 73 13.33 -0.50 -12.12
C ALA A 73 13.98 -0.17 -10.76
N LEU A 74 13.21 0.27 -9.77
CA LEU A 74 13.72 0.53 -8.42
C LEU A 74 14.21 -0.75 -7.72
N VAL A 75 13.56 -1.89 -7.94
CA VAL A 75 14.01 -3.21 -7.42
C VAL A 75 15.39 -3.55 -7.98
N ASP A 76 15.64 -3.28 -9.26
CA ASP A 76 16.93 -3.54 -9.89
C ASP A 76 18.04 -2.68 -9.28
N ASP A 77 17.78 -1.39 -9.06
CA ASP A 77 18.72 -0.46 -8.45
C ASP A 77 19.03 -0.84 -7.00
N VAL A 78 18.00 -1.12 -6.19
CA VAL A 78 18.16 -1.49 -4.79
C VAL A 78 18.83 -2.86 -4.64
N ALA A 79 18.51 -3.84 -5.48
CA ALA A 79 19.17 -5.13 -5.49
C ALA A 79 20.66 -5.00 -5.82
N ALA A 80 21.02 -4.17 -6.81
CA ALA A 80 22.41 -3.91 -7.18
C ALA A 80 23.21 -3.23 -6.05
N ALA A 81 22.56 -2.38 -5.24
CA ALA A 81 23.19 -1.71 -4.10
C ALA A 81 23.25 -2.55 -2.81
N SER A 82 22.57 -3.71 -2.78
CA SER A 82 22.48 -4.61 -1.63
C SER A 82 23.07 -6.00 -1.94
N ASN A 83 22.59 -7.07 -1.30
CA ASN A 83 23.06 -8.44 -1.54
C ASN A 83 22.44 -9.12 -2.80
N GLY A 84 21.87 -8.35 -3.71
CA GLY A 84 21.20 -8.87 -4.91
C GLY A 84 19.72 -9.21 -4.69
N LYS A 85 19.19 -8.98 -3.48
CA LYS A 85 17.79 -9.27 -3.10
C LYS A 85 17.10 -8.04 -2.51
N VAL A 86 15.77 -8.05 -2.58
CA VAL A 86 14.92 -6.98 -2.08
C VAL A 86 13.78 -7.53 -1.23
N VAL A 87 13.48 -6.86 -0.14
CA VAL A 87 12.23 -6.98 0.62
C VAL A 87 11.26 -5.91 0.10
N LEU A 88 10.16 -6.34 -0.49
CA LEU A 88 9.09 -5.42 -0.90
C LEU A 88 8.13 -5.21 0.27
N VAL A 89 7.87 -3.97 0.62
CA VAL A 89 6.88 -3.61 1.66
C VAL A 89 5.78 -2.79 1.00
N GLY A 90 4.57 -3.30 0.98
CA GLY A 90 3.41 -2.58 0.44
C GLY A 90 2.41 -2.24 1.53
N HIS A 91 2.00 -0.98 1.57
CA HIS A 91 0.95 -0.50 2.45
C HIS A 91 -0.38 -0.42 1.70
N SER A 92 -1.47 -0.86 2.32
CA SER A 92 -2.82 -0.65 1.78
C SER A 92 -2.97 -1.13 0.32
N LEU A 93 -3.44 -0.30 -0.59
CA LEU A 93 -3.56 -0.63 -2.02
C LEU A 93 -2.19 -0.92 -2.69
N GLY A 94 -1.09 -0.45 -2.11
CA GLY A 94 0.28 -0.78 -2.56
C GLY A 94 0.60 -2.28 -2.57
N GLY A 95 -0.16 -3.09 -1.83
CA GLY A 95 -0.07 -4.55 -1.86
C GLY A 95 -0.33 -5.16 -3.25
N LEU A 96 -1.14 -4.50 -4.10
CA LEU A 96 -1.36 -4.91 -5.49
C LEU A 96 -0.05 -4.84 -6.29
N THR A 97 0.69 -3.75 -6.10
CA THR A 97 1.99 -3.55 -6.76
C THR A 97 3.03 -4.52 -6.22
N VAL A 98 3.06 -4.78 -4.89
CA VAL A 98 3.91 -5.84 -4.29
C VAL A 98 3.63 -7.19 -4.96
N SER A 99 2.35 -7.56 -5.09
CA SER A 99 1.94 -8.82 -5.71
C SER A 99 2.41 -8.93 -7.15
N ALA A 100 2.19 -7.89 -7.97
CA ALA A 100 2.55 -7.88 -9.38
C ALA A 100 4.07 -7.88 -9.60
N VAL A 101 4.83 -7.10 -8.82
CA VAL A 101 6.30 -7.07 -8.88
C VAL A 101 6.89 -8.40 -8.41
N THR A 102 6.37 -8.98 -7.34
CA THR A 102 6.81 -10.30 -6.84
C THR A 102 6.55 -11.39 -7.89
N GLU A 103 5.39 -11.39 -8.56
CA GLU A 103 5.12 -12.30 -9.67
C GLU A 103 6.12 -12.11 -10.82
N ALA A 104 6.41 -10.86 -11.19
CA ALA A 104 7.30 -10.55 -12.30
C ALA A 104 8.78 -10.89 -12.01
N ALA A 105 9.27 -10.65 -10.80
CA ALA A 105 10.68 -10.72 -10.41
C ALA A 105 10.95 -11.62 -9.20
N ALA A 106 10.22 -12.74 -9.05
CA ALA A 106 10.29 -13.61 -7.86
C ALA A 106 11.72 -13.99 -7.45
N SER A 107 12.65 -14.17 -8.39
CA SER A 107 14.05 -14.51 -8.11
C SER A 107 14.84 -13.41 -7.41
N LYS A 108 14.41 -12.12 -7.50
CA LYS A 108 15.04 -10.98 -6.84
C LYS A 108 14.41 -10.63 -5.49
N ILE A 109 13.24 -11.21 -5.18
CA ILE A 109 12.49 -10.88 -3.98
C ILE A 109 12.85 -11.84 -2.85
N ALA A 110 13.42 -11.30 -1.77
CA ALA A 110 13.70 -12.05 -0.54
C ALA A 110 12.42 -12.32 0.25
N ALA A 111 11.58 -11.30 0.39
CA ALA A 111 10.28 -11.41 1.02
C ALA A 111 9.31 -10.34 0.48
N ALA A 112 8.02 -10.68 0.43
CA ALA A 112 6.93 -9.76 0.15
C ALA A 112 6.17 -9.48 1.46
N VAL A 113 6.17 -8.22 1.91
CA VAL A 113 5.56 -7.79 3.17
C VAL A 113 4.33 -6.93 2.88
N TYR A 114 3.21 -7.29 3.45
CA TYR A 114 1.92 -6.60 3.35
C TYR A 114 1.62 -5.90 4.68
N LEU A 115 1.73 -4.58 4.71
CA LEU A 115 1.39 -3.76 5.86
C LEU A 115 -0.06 -3.32 5.74
N CYS A 116 -0.97 -3.98 6.47
CA CYS A 116 -2.43 -3.80 6.38
C CYS A 116 -2.86 -3.54 4.92
N ALA A 117 -2.47 -4.45 4.01
CA ALA A 117 -2.50 -4.21 2.58
C ALA A 117 -3.33 -5.25 1.81
N PHE A 118 -3.71 -4.91 0.58
CA PHE A 118 -4.43 -5.82 -0.30
C PHE A 118 -3.52 -6.97 -0.75
N LEU A 119 -3.78 -8.15 -0.22
CA LEU A 119 -3.22 -9.43 -0.61
C LEU A 119 -4.34 -10.26 -1.21
N LEU A 120 -4.32 -10.47 -2.53
CA LEU A 120 -5.45 -11.04 -3.25
C LEU A 120 -5.11 -12.38 -3.93
N PRO A 121 -6.07 -13.32 -3.95
CA PRO A 121 -5.93 -14.56 -4.69
C PRO A 121 -5.75 -14.32 -6.20
N PRO A 122 -5.28 -15.33 -6.96
CA PRO A 122 -5.18 -15.24 -8.41
C PRO A 122 -6.48 -14.78 -9.07
N ARG A 123 -6.38 -13.84 -9.99
CA ARG A 123 -7.48 -13.29 -10.83
C ARG A 123 -8.58 -12.54 -10.08
N VAL A 124 -8.42 -12.27 -8.80
CA VAL A 124 -9.36 -11.44 -8.02
C VAL A 124 -8.94 -9.97 -8.09
N PRO A 125 -9.80 -9.05 -8.55
CA PRO A 125 -9.51 -7.62 -8.53
C PRO A 125 -9.76 -7.02 -7.13
N ALA A 126 -9.07 -5.92 -6.81
CA ALA A 126 -9.22 -5.26 -5.50
C ALA A 126 -10.65 -4.74 -5.28
N LEU A 127 -11.31 -4.27 -6.33
CA LEU A 127 -12.68 -3.78 -6.22
C LEU A 127 -13.63 -4.83 -5.66
N SER A 128 -13.46 -6.11 -6.02
CA SER A 128 -14.28 -7.20 -5.46
C SER A 128 -14.09 -7.36 -3.96
N MET A 129 -12.88 -7.13 -3.44
CA MET A 129 -12.62 -7.18 -2.00
C MET A 129 -13.14 -5.93 -1.29
N ILE A 130 -13.00 -4.75 -1.91
CA ILE A 130 -13.54 -3.48 -1.37
C ILE A 130 -15.06 -3.57 -1.19
N GLN A 131 -15.76 -4.25 -2.10
CA GLN A 131 -17.21 -4.43 -2.09
C GLN A 131 -17.68 -5.66 -1.31
N ASP A 132 -16.75 -6.48 -0.79
CA ASP A 132 -17.09 -7.68 -0.03
C ASP A 132 -17.77 -7.30 1.31
N PRO A 133 -18.88 -7.97 1.71
CA PRO A 133 -19.53 -7.72 3.00
C PRO A 133 -18.62 -7.79 4.22
N ILE A 134 -17.51 -8.52 4.15
CA ILE A 134 -16.50 -8.59 5.22
C ILE A 134 -15.85 -7.22 5.50
N MET A 135 -15.94 -6.28 4.54
CA MET A 135 -15.42 -4.92 4.63
C MET A 135 -16.46 -3.90 5.12
N GLN A 136 -17.66 -4.35 5.57
CA GLN A 136 -18.76 -3.46 5.95
C GLN A 136 -18.39 -2.40 7.02
N ASP A 137 -17.40 -2.69 7.88
CA ASP A 137 -16.93 -1.78 8.93
C ASP A 137 -15.85 -0.80 8.44
N ALA A 138 -15.46 -0.87 7.16
CA ALA A 138 -14.49 0.05 6.56
C ALA A 138 -15.09 1.46 6.44
N LEU A 139 -14.31 2.48 6.84
CA LEU A 139 -14.75 3.87 6.74
C LEU A 139 -14.42 4.53 5.39
N VAL A 140 -13.57 3.93 4.57
CA VAL A 140 -13.19 4.48 3.26
C VAL A 140 -14.39 4.86 2.39
N PRO A 141 -15.46 4.04 2.29
CA PRO A 141 -16.63 4.42 1.49
C PRO A 141 -17.29 5.74 1.90
N THR A 142 -17.17 6.14 3.18
CA THR A 142 -17.73 7.39 3.69
C THR A 142 -16.94 8.64 3.29
N LEU A 143 -15.76 8.46 2.71
CA LEU A 143 -14.89 9.54 2.21
C LEU A 143 -15.00 9.73 0.70
N LEU A 144 -15.52 8.73 -0.02
CA LEU A 144 -15.57 8.76 -1.48
C LEU A 144 -16.54 9.83 -1.99
N LEU A 145 -16.10 10.52 -3.04
CA LEU A 145 -16.82 11.59 -3.72
C LEU A 145 -17.04 11.23 -5.19
N GLY A 146 -18.20 11.66 -5.69
CA GLY A 146 -18.57 11.46 -7.10
C GLY A 146 -18.84 9.99 -7.45
N ASP A 147 -19.00 9.76 -8.75
CA ASP A 147 -19.19 8.43 -9.32
C ASP A 147 -17.85 7.92 -9.91
N PRO A 148 -17.23 6.87 -9.35
CA PRO A 148 -15.96 6.35 -9.87
C PRO A 148 -16.02 5.92 -11.33
N ALA A 149 -17.21 5.51 -11.83
CA ALA A 149 -17.37 5.14 -13.24
C ALA A 149 -17.27 6.37 -14.18
N LYS A 150 -17.62 7.56 -13.70
CA LYS A 150 -17.50 8.82 -14.45
C LYS A 150 -16.13 9.46 -14.27
N THR A 151 -15.62 9.47 -13.04
CA THR A 151 -14.33 10.10 -12.74
C THR A 151 -13.14 9.24 -13.18
N GLY A 152 -13.30 7.93 -13.30
CA GLY A 152 -12.20 6.99 -13.53
C GLY A 152 -11.26 6.86 -12.33
N ALA A 153 -11.70 7.29 -11.13
CA ALA A 153 -10.90 7.26 -9.91
C ALA A 153 -11.76 7.07 -8.65
N LEU A 154 -11.17 6.51 -7.61
CA LEU A 154 -11.69 6.59 -6.24
C LEU A 154 -11.25 7.94 -5.68
N ARG A 155 -12.17 8.90 -5.60
CA ARG A 155 -11.90 10.30 -5.23
C ARG A 155 -12.21 10.57 -3.78
N ILE A 156 -11.31 11.30 -3.10
CA ILE A 156 -11.53 11.84 -1.75
C ILE A 156 -11.06 13.29 -1.67
N ASP A 157 -11.65 14.10 -0.78
CA ASP A 157 -11.20 15.48 -0.57
C ASP A 157 -10.21 15.60 0.60
N VAL A 158 -8.94 15.38 0.31
CA VAL A 158 -7.85 15.53 1.29
C VAL A 158 -7.56 16.99 1.66
N ARG A 159 -8.07 17.96 0.89
CA ARG A 159 -7.89 19.41 1.11
C ARG A 159 -9.12 20.09 1.71
N SER A 160 -10.14 19.31 2.05
CA SER A 160 -11.38 19.83 2.64
C SER A 160 -11.08 20.72 3.85
N GLN A 161 -11.75 21.88 3.89
CA GLN A 161 -11.73 22.76 5.06
C GLN A 161 -12.82 22.41 6.09
N SER A 162 -13.61 21.37 5.81
CA SER A 162 -14.63 20.89 6.73
C SER A 162 -13.98 20.09 7.87
N ASP A 163 -14.19 20.52 9.10
CA ASP A 163 -13.75 19.79 10.29
C ASP A 163 -14.33 18.36 10.34
N ALA A 164 -15.53 18.16 9.83
CA ALA A 164 -16.15 16.84 9.79
C ALA A 164 -15.41 15.91 8.83
N THR A 165 -15.06 16.40 7.64
CA THR A 165 -14.27 15.64 6.65
C THR A 165 -12.87 15.35 7.17
N GLN A 166 -12.19 16.34 7.77
CA GLN A 166 -10.85 16.16 8.33
C GLN A 166 -10.85 15.14 9.49
N ARG A 167 -11.83 15.20 10.40
CA ARG A 167 -12.00 14.18 11.45
C ARG A 167 -12.24 12.79 10.86
N ARG A 168 -13.10 12.66 9.83
CA ARG A 168 -13.38 11.39 9.19
C ARG A 168 -12.14 10.83 8.49
N LEU A 169 -11.37 11.67 7.78
CA LEU A 169 -10.11 11.29 7.15
C LEU A 169 -9.11 10.76 8.19
N LYS A 170 -8.95 11.51 9.30
CA LYS A 170 -8.08 11.11 10.41
C LYS A 170 -8.54 9.80 11.05
N GLU A 171 -9.82 9.66 11.35
CA GLU A 171 -10.40 8.43 11.92
C GLU A 171 -10.17 7.22 11.01
N THR A 172 -10.30 7.39 9.69
CA THR A 172 -10.17 6.31 8.72
C THR A 172 -8.72 5.80 8.61
N PHE A 173 -7.76 6.70 8.47
CA PHE A 173 -6.38 6.32 8.11
C PHE A 173 -5.35 6.57 9.21
N TYR A 174 -5.63 7.45 10.19
CA TYR A 174 -4.63 8.01 11.10
C TYR A 174 -5.10 8.05 12.56
N GLY A 175 -5.92 7.09 12.99
CA GLY A 175 -6.61 7.11 14.29
C GLY A 175 -5.68 7.29 15.48
N ASP A 176 -4.52 6.63 15.49
CA ASP A 176 -3.47 6.70 16.52
C ASP A 176 -2.31 7.66 16.19
N VAL A 177 -2.38 8.36 15.05
CA VAL A 177 -1.37 9.35 14.65
C VAL A 177 -1.62 10.67 15.37
N SER A 178 -0.54 11.34 15.80
CA SER A 178 -0.65 12.66 16.42
C SER A 178 -1.26 13.69 15.46
N GLU A 179 -1.94 14.69 15.99
CA GLU A 179 -2.53 15.77 15.18
C GLU A 179 -1.46 16.51 14.36
N ALA A 180 -0.28 16.73 14.95
CA ALA A 180 0.84 17.38 14.30
C ALA A 180 1.34 16.59 13.09
N ASP A 181 1.50 15.27 13.24
CA ASP A 181 1.96 14.39 12.16
C ASP A 181 0.91 14.24 11.05
N PHE A 182 -0.37 14.14 11.43
CA PHE A 182 -1.47 14.12 10.47
C PHE A 182 -1.48 15.39 9.62
N ARG A 183 -1.43 16.58 10.25
CA ARG A 183 -1.38 17.86 9.53
C ARG A 183 -0.14 18.01 8.66
N ALA A 184 1.02 17.53 9.13
CA ALA A 184 2.26 17.57 8.36
C ALA A 184 2.21 16.69 7.10
N LEU A 185 1.41 15.60 7.10
CA LEU A 185 1.25 14.72 5.95
C LEU A 185 0.26 15.25 4.91
N LEU A 186 -0.80 15.95 5.32
CA LEU A 186 -1.89 16.38 4.43
C LEU A 186 -1.43 17.02 3.11
N PRO A 187 -0.40 17.91 3.07
CA PRO A 187 0.06 18.51 1.82
C PRO A 187 0.64 17.51 0.81
N PHE A 188 1.01 16.31 1.26
CA PHE A 188 1.60 15.25 0.41
C PHE A 188 0.58 14.21 -0.06
N LEU A 189 -0.67 14.31 0.41
CA LEU A 189 -1.75 13.46 -0.08
C LEU A 189 -2.31 14.02 -1.38
N HIS A 190 -2.91 13.15 -2.19
CA HIS A 190 -3.66 13.55 -3.38
C HIS A 190 -5.07 12.95 -3.38
N CYS A 191 -5.94 13.46 -4.26
CA CYS A 191 -7.37 13.18 -4.17
C CYS A 191 -7.83 11.92 -4.91
N ASP A 192 -7.17 11.57 -6.01
CA ASP A 192 -7.64 10.54 -6.94
C ASP A 192 -6.74 9.30 -6.92
N GLU A 193 -7.31 8.16 -6.60
CA GLU A 193 -6.69 6.86 -6.86
C GLU A 193 -7.27 6.28 -8.15
N PRO A 194 -6.46 5.99 -9.19
CA PRO A 194 -6.95 5.48 -10.46
C PRO A 194 -7.78 4.20 -10.29
N LEU A 195 -9.03 4.23 -10.74
CA LEU A 195 -9.96 3.09 -10.61
C LEU A 195 -9.44 1.85 -11.35
N GLN A 196 -8.76 2.04 -12.49
CA GLN A 196 -8.20 0.96 -13.29
C GLN A 196 -7.29 0.04 -12.46
N VAL A 197 -6.50 0.60 -11.55
CA VAL A 197 -5.62 -0.18 -10.64
C VAL A 197 -6.41 -1.14 -9.76
N ALA A 198 -7.59 -0.73 -9.27
CA ALA A 198 -8.45 -1.56 -8.44
C ALA A 198 -9.28 -2.59 -9.25
N LEU A 199 -9.44 -2.36 -10.56
CA LEU A 199 -10.17 -3.25 -11.46
C LEU A 199 -9.28 -4.35 -12.04
N GLU A 200 -7.98 -4.16 -12.13
CA GLU A 200 -7.08 -5.16 -12.69
C GLU A 200 -7.04 -6.43 -11.83
N PRO A 201 -7.17 -7.63 -12.44
CA PRO A 201 -7.09 -8.89 -11.71
C PRO A 201 -5.69 -9.13 -11.14
N SER A 202 -5.62 -9.70 -9.93
CA SER A 202 -4.35 -10.11 -9.33
C SER A 202 -3.60 -11.11 -10.24
N PRO A 203 -2.34 -10.83 -10.62
CA PRO A 203 -1.59 -11.64 -11.58
C PRO A 203 -0.89 -12.85 -10.94
N VAL A 204 -1.01 -13.05 -9.64
CA VAL A 204 -0.21 -14.00 -8.86
C VAL A 204 -0.44 -15.46 -9.29
N THR A 205 0.64 -16.24 -9.26
CA THR A 205 0.62 -17.69 -9.53
C THR A 205 1.30 -18.48 -8.41
N THR A 206 0.95 -19.75 -8.28
CA THR A 206 1.64 -20.68 -7.35
C THR A 206 3.09 -20.89 -7.74
N ALA A 207 3.40 -20.84 -9.05
CA ALA A 207 4.73 -21.18 -9.57
C ALA A 207 5.79 -20.09 -9.29
N ARG A 208 5.39 -18.82 -9.16
CA ARG A 208 6.29 -17.68 -8.96
C ARG A 208 6.02 -16.99 -7.64
N PHE A 209 4.95 -16.21 -7.54
CA PHE A 209 4.55 -15.52 -6.31
C PHE A 209 4.40 -16.47 -5.12
N GLY A 210 3.74 -17.62 -5.32
CA GLY A 210 3.48 -18.61 -4.27
C GLY A 210 4.73 -19.25 -3.66
N ARG A 211 5.91 -19.07 -4.28
CA ARG A 211 7.21 -19.57 -3.77
C ARG A 211 8.00 -18.53 -2.99
N VAL A 212 7.60 -17.27 -3.02
CA VAL A 212 8.25 -16.19 -2.28
C VAL A 212 7.70 -16.16 -0.85
N ILE A 213 8.58 -15.97 0.11
CA ILE A 213 8.20 -15.79 1.52
C ILE A 213 7.29 -14.56 1.62
N ARG A 214 6.13 -14.75 2.26
CA ARG A 214 5.17 -13.68 2.49
C ARG A 214 4.99 -13.42 3.97
N HIS A 215 4.97 -12.14 4.31
CA HIS A 215 4.60 -11.65 5.64
C HIS A 215 3.42 -10.70 5.53
N TYR A 216 2.53 -10.78 6.48
CA TYR A 216 1.44 -9.83 6.63
C TYR A 216 1.49 -9.21 8.02
N ILE A 217 1.68 -7.90 8.08
CA ILE A 217 1.62 -7.11 9.31
C ILE A 217 0.20 -6.57 9.42
N ARG A 218 -0.60 -7.16 10.33
CA ARG A 218 -1.97 -6.71 10.57
C ARG A 218 -1.97 -5.50 11.49
N CYS A 219 -2.72 -4.46 11.13
CA CYS A 219 -3.04 -3.33 12.00
C CYS A 219 -4.40 -3.61 12.65
N ARG A 220 -4.43 -3.79 13.97
CA ARG A 220 -5.61 -4.32 14.67
C ARG A 220 -6.73 -3.31 14.80
N ASP A 221 -6.40 -2.01 14.83
CA ASP A 221 -7.34 -0.88 14.98
C ASP A 221 -7.58 -0.17 13.64
N ASP A 222 -7.30 -0.86 12.54
CA ASP A 222 -7.46 -0.33 11.18
C ASP A 222 -8.93 -0.14 10.82
N ARG A 223 -9.29 1.09 10.43
CA ARG A 223 -10.63 1.47 9.99
C ARG A 223 -10.73 1.65 8.48
N ALA A 224 -9.63 1.59 7.74
CA ALA A 224 -9.60 1.57 6.28
C ALA A 224 -9.74 0.15 5.74
N ILE A 225 -8.99 -0.81 6.31
CA ILE A 225 -9.10 -2.24 6.03
C ILE A 225 -9.31 -2.96 7.36
N PRO A 226 -10.55 -3.19 7.77
CA PRO A 226 -10.86 -3.84 9.06
C PRO A 226 -10.14 -5.18 9.21
N LEU A 227 -9.80 -5.55 10.45
CA LEU A 227 -9.07 -6.80 10.76
C LEU A 227 -9.73 -8.03 10.14
N ALA A 228 -11.06 -8.06 10.06
CA ALA A 228 -11.80 -9.14 9.39
C ALA A 228 -11.45 -9.23 7.91
N GLY A 229 -11.34 -8.08 7.22
CA GLY A 229 -10.93 -8.01 5.82
C GLY A 229 -9.49 -8.44 5.61
N GLN A 230 -8.56 -8.00 6.49
CA GLN A 230 -7.16 -8.43 6.47
C GLN A 230 -7.05 -9.96 6.60
N ASN A 231 -7.75 -10.55 7.57
CA ASN A 231 -7.77 -12.00 7.78
C ASN A 231 -8.35 -12.76 6.57
N ALA A 232 -9.43 -12.27 6.00
CA ALA A 232 -10.07 -12.90 4.85
C ALA A 232 -9.15 -12.90 3.61
N MET A 233 -8.41 -11.81 3.38
CA MET A 233 -7.44 -11.73 2.28
C MET A 233 -6.31 -12.74 2.45
N ILE A 234 -5.75 -12.86 3.65
CA ILE A 234 -4.70 -13.84 3.97
C ILE A 234 -5.21 -15.25 3.73
N GLU A 235 -6.33 -15.62 4.36
CA GLU A 235 -6.90 -16.98 4.28
C GLU A 235 -7.24 -17.38 2.83
N ARG A 236 -7.91 -16.49 2.09
CA ARG A 236 -8.31 -16.75 0.70
C ARG A 236 -7.11 -16.91 -0.22
N THR A 237 -6.06 -16.11 -0.03
CA THR A 237 -4.85 -16.18 -0.85
C THR A 237 -4.03 -17.41 -0.52
N ASP A 238 -3.83 -17.73 0.75
CA ASP A 238 -3.11 -18.92 1.19
C ASP A 238 -3.80 -20.21 0.70
N ARG A 239 -5.12 -20.27 0.80
CA ARG A 239 -5.92 -21.41 0.27
C ARG A 239 -5.76 -21.54 -1.25
N ALA A 240 -5.82 -20.43 -1.99
CA ALA A 240 -5.73 -20.45 -3.45
C ALA A 240 -4.34 -20.82 -3.97
N LEU A 241 -3.30 -20.49 -3.24
CA LEU A 241 -1.90 -20.75 -3.62
C LEU A 241 -1.32 -22.02 -3.00
N GLY A 242 -1.98 -22.60 -2.00
CA GLY A 242 -1.46 -23.76 -1.25
C GLY A 242 -0.17 -23.43 -0.48
N SER A 243 -0.02 -22.19 0.00
CA SER A 243 1.17 -21.72 0.71
C SER A 243 0.80 -20.74 1.83
N VAL A 244 1.67 -20.59 2.82
CA VAL A 244 1.37 -19.88 4.07
C VAL A 244 1.94 -18.47 4.06
N THR A 245 1.15 -17.51 4.54
CA THR A 245 1.57 -16.16 4.86
C THR A 245 1.88 -16.06 6.37
N HIS A 246 3.09 -15.61 6.71
CA HIS A 246 3.49 -15.38 8.10
C HIS A 246 2.83 -14.10 8.62
N ILE A 247 2.24 -14.15 9.79
CA ILE A 247 1.47 -13.05 10.35
C ILE A 247 2.21 -12.44 11.54
N ALA A 248 2.26 -11.10 11.58
CA ALA A 248 2.62 -10.32 12.74
C ALA A 248 1.53 -9.26 13.01
N ASP A 249 1.40 -8.81 14.25
CA ASP A 249 0.39 -7.83 14.65
C ASP A 249 1.02 -6.54 15.16
N LEU A 250 0.41 -5.41 14.80
CA LEU A 250 0.60 -4.12 15.44
C LEU A 250 -0.75 -3.65 16.02
N VAL A 251 -0.76 -3.19 17.24
CA VAL A 251 -1.89 -2.46 17.82
C VAL A 251 -1.75 -1.02 17.33
N ALA A 252 -2.26 -0.78 16.14
CA ALA A 252 -2.14 0.48 15.41
C ALA A 252 -3.35 0.69 14.50
N SER A 253 -3.60 1.96 14.12
CA SER A 253 -4.50 2.31 13.04
C SER A 253 -3.86 1.98 11.67
N HIS A 254 -4.44 2.45 10.57
CA HIS A 254 -3.98 2.15 9.21
C HIS A 254 -2.57 2.66 8.87
N SER A 255 -1.97 3.57 9.67
CA SER A 255 -0.73 4.27 9.32
C SER A 255 0.40 4.13 10.35
N PRO A 256 0.85 2.89 10.68
CA PRO A 256 1.89 2.66 11.70
C PRO A 256 3.26 3.22 11.32
N PHE A 257 3.51 3.50 10.06
CA PHE A 257 4.72 4.20 9.59
C PHE A 257 4.83 5.64 10.12
N LEU A 258 3.73 6.22 10.60
CA LEU A 258 3.69 7.54 11.25
C LEU A 258 3.55 7.42 12.76
N SER A 259 2.65 6.58 13.26
CA SER A 259 2.36 6.47 14.70
C SER A 259 3.41 5.67 15.46
N GLN A 260 3.96 4.61 14.85
CA GLN A 260 4.88 3.67 15.49
C GLN A 260 6.09 3.31 14.59
N PRO A 261 6.79 4.30 13.98
CA PRO A 261 7.83 4.03 12.97
C PRO A 261 8.98 3.18 13.52
N ALA A 262 9.36 3.34 14.78
CA ALA A 262 10.43 2.56 15.39
C ALA A 262 10.03 1.08 15.59
N ALA A 263 8.81 0.82 16.07
CA ALA A 263 8.30 -0.53 16.21
C ALA A 263 8.16 -1.22 14.86
N LEU A 264 7.67 -0.50 13.85
CA LEU A 264 7.57 -1.01 12.49
C LEU A 264 8.95 -1.31 11.89
N ALA A 265 9.95 -0.44 12.07
CA ALA A 265 11.30 -0.69 11.60
C ALA A 265 11.89 -1.95 12.24
N ALA A 266 11.79 -2.09 13.58
CA ALA A 266 12.26 -3.27 14.29
C ALA A 266 11.56 -4.55 13.81
N LEU A 267 10.24 -4.50 13.59
CA LEU A 267 9.50 -5.63 13.07
C LEU A 267 9.97 -6.00 11.66
N LEU A 268 10.05 -5.04 10.73
CA LEU A 268 10.49 -5.30 9.35
C LEU A 268 11.88 -5.94 9.29
N THR A 269 12.83 -5.46 10.10
CA THR A 269 14.20 -6.01 10.12
C THR A 269 14.28 -7.38 10.79
N SER A 270 13.32 -7.76 11.64
CA SER A 270 13.23 -9.09 12.25
C SER A 270 12.67 -10.16 11.31
N LEU A 271 12.10 -9.77 10.18
CA LEU A 271 11.49 -10.69 9.19
C LEU A 271 12.50 -11.24 8.16
N ILE A 272 13.78 -10.79 8.23
CA ILE A 272 14.81 -11.07 7.21
C ILE A 272 16.10 -11.62 7.81
#